data_66c71be45bc4334f14690410de3a98d7
#
_entry.id   66c71be45bc4334f14690410de3a98d7
#
_cell.length_a   1.000
_cell.length_b   1.000
_cell.length_c   1.000
_cell.angle_alpha   90.00
_cell.angle_beta   90.00
_cell.angle_gamma   90.00
#
_symmetry.space_group_name_H-M   'P 1'
#
loop_
_entity.id
_entity.type
_entity.pdbx_description
1 polymer ?
#
loop_
_entity_poly.entity_id
_entity_poly.type
_entity_poly.pdbx_seq_one_letter_code
_entity_poly.pdbx_strand_id
1 'polypeptide(L)'
;AIDEAIELAKAYGGETSGRFVNGVLGAIYKEMGEPEKAQVTKPRSDDTSNAKREVLAGAVIYSNSNNKNHLALVHDVFGYWTLPKGHIQKEENEEEGLMREIKKEVGLDIVIVEKIGENEYIANKPEVGKIIKHVSYYLVSSMYTPLVLENKGGLDEAKWFPVDEIPSLRMYDDIKPLIQKALTKI
;
A
#
# COMPACT_ATOMS: atom_id res chain seq x y z
N ALA A 1 -14.94 8.18 6.97
CA ALA A 1 -14.63 9.39 6.15
C ALA A 1 -15.66 9.61 5.02
N ILE A 2 -15.83 8.69 4.08
CA ILE A 2 -16.81 8.89 2.95
C ILE A 2 -18.24 8.94 3.50
N ASP A 3 -18.64 8.01 4.34
CA ASP A 3 -19.97 7.98 4.92
C ASP A 3 -20.25 9.21 5.80
N GLU A 4 -19.27 9.68 6.55
CA GLU A 4 -19.36 10.92 7.33
C GLU A 4 -19.54 12.16 6.44
N ALA A 5 -18.81 12.24 5.32
CA ALA A 5 -18.96 13.33 4.36
C ALA A 5 -20.35 13.32 3.71
N ILE A 6 -20.91 12.15 3.42
CA ILE A 6 -22.27 11.98 2.90
C ILE A 6 -23.30 12.39 3.95
N GLU A 7 -23.13 12.00 5.21
CA GLU A 7 -24.05 12.37 6.30
C GLU A 7 -24.00 13.88 6.61
N LEU A 8 -22.80 14.48 6.60
CA LEU A 8 -22.65 15.94 6.71
C LEU A 8 -23.32 16.66 5.54
N ALA A 9 -23.14 16.17 4.31
CA ALA A 9 -23.78 16.77 3.14
C ALA A 9 -25.31 16.67 3.20
N LYS A 10 -25.88 15.58 3.74
CA LYS A 10 -27.32 15.44 3.99
C LYS A 10 -27.81 16.40 5.07
N ALA A 11 -27.03 16.51 6.17
CA ALA A 11 -27.42 17.33 7.33
C ALA A 11 -27.42 18.83 7.03
N TYR A 12 -26.48 19.32 6.21
CA TYR A 12 -26.28 20.74 5.96
C TYR A 12 -26.69 21.19 4.56
N GLY A 13 -26.83 20.29 3.57
CA GLY A 13 -27.09 20.62 2.17
C GLY A 13 -28.40 20.06 1.59
N GLY A 14 -29.18 19.30 2.38
CA GLY A 14 -30.41 18.65 1.92
C GLY A 14 -30.21 17.35 1.12
N GLU A 15 -31.31 16.66 0.79
CA GLU A 15 -31.29 15.30 0.19
C GLU A 15 -30.52 15.21 -1.15
N THR A 16 -30.50 16.26 -1.95
CA THR A 16 -29.79 16.30 -3.25
C THR A 16 -28.28 16.41 -3.07
N SER A 17 -27.82 17.06 -2.00
CA SER A 17 -26.39 17.24 -1.70
C SER A 17 -25.71 15.94 -1.32
N GLY A 18 -26.39 15.06 -0.58
CA GLY A 18 -25.87 13.71 -0.28
C GLY A 18 -25.64 12.87 -1.55
N ARG A 19 -26.54 12.95 -2.53
CA ARG A 19 -26.39 12.25 -3.83
C ARG A 19 -25.26 12.83 -4.66
N PHE A 20 -25.11 14.15 -4.67
CA PHE A 20 -24.01 14.82 -5.39
C PHE A 20 -22.66 14.45 -4.79
N VAL A 21 -22.51 14.57 -3.47
CA VAL A 21 -21.27 14.20 -2.76
C VAL A 21 -20.93 12.73 -2.96
N ASN A 22 -21.91 11.84 -2.86
CA ASN A 22 -21.71 10.41 -3.13
C ASN A 22 -21.26 10.14 -4.57
N GLY A 23 -21.84 10.87 -5.54
CA GLY A 23 -21.46 10.76 -6.95
C GLY A 23 -20.03 11.26 -7.20
N VAL A 24 -19.65 12.41 -6.63
CA VAL A 24 -18.31 12.98 -6.75
C VAL A 24 -17.28 12.10 -6.04
N LEU A 25 -17.57 11.68 -4.81
CA LEU A 25 -16.68 10.77 -4.07
C LEU A 25 -16.58 9.41 -4.74
N GLY A 26 -17.67 8.90 -5.32
CA GLY A 26 -17.67 7.68 -6.10
C GLY A 26 -16.87 7.79 -7.40
N ALA A 27 -16.87 8.97 -8.06
CA ALA A 27 -16.05 9.23 -9.24
C ALA A 27 -14.55 9.35 -8.86
N ILE A 28 -14.25 10.11 -7.81
CA ILE A 28 -12.88 10.21 -7.27
C ILE A 28 -12.38 8.84 -6.82
N TYR A 29 -13.22 8.07 -6.13
CA TYR A 29 -12.93 6.72 -5.70
C TYR A 29 -12.60 5.78 -6.89
N LYS A 30 -13.32 5.91 -8.00
CA LYS A 30 -13.04 5.18 -9.23
C LYS A 30 -11.78 5.65 -9.93
N GLU A 31 -11.49 6.95 -9.94
CA GLU A 31 -10.27 7.52 -10.51
C GLU A 31 -9.02 7.17 -9.71
N MET A 32 -9.14 7.11 -8.38
CA MET A 32 -8.04 6.72 -7.49
C MET A 32 -7.76 5.21 -7.46
N GLY A 33 -8.62 4.41 -8.12
CA GLY A 33 -8.65 2.96 -7.98
C GLY A 33 -9.32 2.57 -6.65
N GLU A 34 -10.29 1.65 -6.71
CA GLU A 34 -10.88 1.12 -5.47
C GLU A 34 -9.76 0.64 -4.54
N PRO A 35 -9.83 0.93 -3.21
CA PRO A 35 -8.93 0.27 -2.30
C PRO A 35 -9.14 -1.20 -2.53
N GLU A 36 -8.07 -1.86 -2.83
CA GLU A 36 -8.07 -3.30 -2.99
C GLU A 36 -8.65 -3.85 -1.69
N LYS A 37 -9.96 -4.09 -1.70
CA LYS A 37 -10.58 -4.88 -0.65
C LYS A 37 -9.82 -6.18 -0.74
N ALA A 38 -8.88 -6.38 0.18
CA ALA A 38 -8.18 -7.63 0.37
C ALA A 38 -9.20 -8.68 0.83
N GLN A 39 -10.11 -9.03 -0.08
CA GLN A 39 -10.63 -10.37 -0.09
C GLN A 39 -9.48 -11.20 -0.66
N VAL A 40 -8.75 -11.85 0.22
CA VAL A 40 -7.89 -12.99 -0.11
C VAL A 40 -8.80 -14.09 -0.66
N THR A 41 -9.40 -13.84 -1.81
CA THR A 41 -10.04 -14.86 -2.62
C THR A 41 -8.96 -15.33 -3.58
N LYS A 42 -8.40 -16.50 -3.30
CA LYS A 42 -7.65 -17.24 -4.34
C LYS A 42 -8.45 -17.13 -5.63
N PRO A 43 -7.82 -16.72 -6.76
CA PRO A 43 -8.55 -16.55 -8.00
C PRO A 43 -9.29 -17.85 -8.33
N ARG A 44 -10.60 -17.78 -8.50
CA ARG A 44 -11.35 -18.88 -9.12
C ARG A 44 -10.87 -18.97 -10.57
N SER A 45 -10.46 -20.16 -10.99
CA SER A 45 -9.73 -20.46 -12.21
C SER A 45 -10.37 -19.99 -13.53
N ASP A 46 -11.64 -19.60 -13.53
CA ASP A 46 -12.39 -19.40 -14.77
C ASP A 46 -12.50 -17.94 -15.25
N ASP A 47 -12.07 -16.95 -14.44
CA ASP A 47 -12.29 -15.51 -14.74
C ASP A 47 -10.99 -14.70 -14.95
N THR A 48 -9.83 -15.35 -14.97
CA THR A 48 -8.51 -14.69 -15.03
C THR A 48 -7.64 -15.11 -16.21
N SER A 49 -8.13 -15.93 -17.13
CA SER A 49 -7.35 -16.46 -18.27
C SER A 49 -6.75 -15.37 -19.18
N ASN A 50 -7.33 -14.17 -19.20
CA ASN A 50 -6.86 -13.02 -19.99
C ASN A 50 -6.47 -11.80 -19.12
N ALA A 51 -6.40 -11.93 -17.78
CA ALA A 51 -6.06 -10.81 -16.93
C ALA A 51 -4.58 -10.43 -17.09
N LYS A 52 -4.33 -9.14 -17.28
CA LYS A 52 -2.96 -8.60 -17.31
C LYS A 52 -2.28 -8.88 -15.96
N ARG A 53 -1.03 -9.32 -15.97
CA ARG A 53 -0.22 -9.50 -14.77
C ARG A 53 0.75 -8.32 -14.61
N GLU A 54 0.81 -7.79 -13.40
CA GLU A 54 1.77 -6.75 -13.00
C GLU A 54 2.64 -7.31 -11.87
N VAL A 55 3.96 -7.12 -12.02
CA VAL A 55 4.95 -7.54 -11.01
C VAL A 55 5.38 -6.31 -10.23
N LEU A 56 5.30 -6.42 -8.91
CA LEU A 56 5.69 -5.39 -7.97
C LEU A 56 6.69 -5.95 -6.96
N ALA A 57 7.47 -5.08 -6.37
CA ALA A 57 8.22 -5.38 -5.17
C ALA A 57 7.84 -4.40 -4.06
N GLY A 58 7.76 -4.89 -2.83
CA GLY A 58 7.46 -4.12 -1.63
C GLY A 58 8.47 -4.39 -0.53
N ALA A 59 8.52 -3.51 0.47
CA ALA A 59 9.50 -3.60 1.52
C ALA A 59 8.90 -3.46 2.93
N VAL A 60 9.34 -4.30 3.84
CA VAL A 60 9.34 -3.99 5.27
C VAL A 60 10.65 -3.30 5.57
N ILE A 61 10.61 -1.97 5.69
CA ILE A 61 11.79 -1.13 5.91
C ILE A 61 11.97 -0.93 7.41
N TYR A 62 13.10 -1.37 7.95
CA TYR A 62 13.43 -1.11 9.34
C TYR A 62 14.65 -0.22 9.49
N SER A 63 14.70 0.47 10.61
CA SER A 63 15.87 1.23 11.07
C SER A 63 15.97 1.14 12.59
N ASN A 64 17.21 1.10 13.10
CA ASN A 64 17.46 1.20 14.53
C ASN A 64 17.84 2.65 14.86
N SER A 65 17.06 3.26 15.74
CA SER A 65 17.33 4.59 16.26
C SER A 65 17.09 4.62 17.78
N ASN A 66 18.03 5.17 18.54
CA ASN A 66 17.98 5.23 20.02
C ASN A 66 17.72 3.86 20.67
N ASN A 67 18.38 2.81 20.19
CA ASN A 67 18.21 1.41 20.63
C ASN A 67 16.77 0.87 20.47
N LYS A 68 15.97 1.45 19.58
CA LYS A 68 14.64 0.95 19.22
C LYS A 68 14.55 0.71 17.72
N ASN A 69 13.94 -0.41 17.36
CA ASN A 69 13.61 -0.67 15.96
C ASN A 69 12.36 0.09 15.58
N HIS A 70 12.40 0.69 14.39
CA HIS A 70 11.29 1.41 13.77
C HIS A 70 11.01 0.80 12.40
N LEU A 71 9.74 0.82 11.98
CA LEU A 71 9.33 0.49 10.62
C LEU A 71 8.84 1.75 9.90
N ALA A 72 9.27 1.93 8.64
CA ALA A 72 8.70 2.94 7.76
C ALA A 72 7.45 2.39 7.09
N LEU A 73 6.33 3.08 7.29
CA LEU A 73 5.05 2.75 6.65
C LEU A 73 4.53 3.96 5.88
N VAL A 74 3.69 3.70 4.90
CA VAL A 74 2.96 4.71 4.15
C VAL A 74 1.47 4.59 4.46
N HIS A 75 0.78 5.71 4.47
CA HIS A 75 -0.66 5.79 4.71
C HIS A 75 -1.38 6.05 3.41
N ASP A 76 -2.47 5.35 3.18
CA ASP A 76 -3.28 5.55 1.98
C ASP A 76 -4.52 6.39 2.27
N VAL A 77 -5.09 6.97 1.23
CA VAL A 77 -6.30 7.80 1.29
C VAL A 77 -7.53 7.08 1.84
N PHE A 78 -7.47 5.77 2.05
CA PHE A 78 -8.53 4.96 2.64
C PHE A 78 -8.38 4.79 4.16
N GLY A 79 -7.32 5.38 4.72
CA GLY A 79 -7.05 5.38 6.15
C GLY A 79 -6.35 4.12 6.66
N TYR A 80 -5.55 3.48 5.81
CA TYR A 80 -4.77 2.30 6.19
C TYR A 80 -3.27 2.58 6.07
N TRP A 81 -2.53 2.12 7.06
CA TRP A 81 -1.07 2.00 6.97
C TRP A 81 -0.71 0.75 6.19
N THR A 82 0.22 0.88 5.27
CA THR A 82 0.65 -0.19 4.38
C THR A 82 2.16 -0.15 4.13
N LEU A 83 2.67 -1.17 3.47
CA LEU A 83 4.07 -1.27 3.07
C LEU A 83 4.31 -0.52 1.76
N PRO A 84 5.37 0.28 1.65
CA PRO A 84 5.77 0.89 0.39
C PRO A 84 6.10 -0.19 -0.64
N LYS A 85 5.65 0.01 -1.88
CA LYS A 85 5.80 -0.93 -2.98
C LYS A 85 5.69 -0.24 -4.33
N GLY A 86 6.34 -0.79 -5.34
CA GLY A 86 6.27 -0.23 -6.68
C GLY A 86 6.43 -1.28 -7.79
N HIS A 87 6.20 -0.83 -9.03
CA HIS A 87 6.25 -1.67 -10.20
C HIS A 87 7.70 -1.96 -10.63
N ILE A 88 7.95 -3.20 -10.98
CA ILE A 88 9.23 -3.62 -11.59
C ILE A 88 9.17 -3.37 -13.09
N GLN A 89 10.17 -2.70 -13.64
CA GLN A 89 10.29 -2.43 -15.06
C GLN A 89 10.84 -3.66 -15.80
N LYS A 90 10.61 -3.73 -17.12
CA LYS A 90 10.95 -4.92 -17.91
C LYS A 90 12.42 -5.32 -17.87
N GLU A 91 13.31 -4.36 -17.69
CA GLU A 91 14.78 -4.55 -17.75
C GLU A 91 15.43 -4.54 -16.35
N GLU A 92 14.61 -4.53 -15.29
CA GLU A 92 15.05 -4.53 -13.91
C GLU A 92 14.85 -5.91 -13.29
N ASN A 93 15.74 -6.32 -12.40
CA ASN A 93 15.44 -7.37 -11.44
C ASN A 93 14.60 -6.81 -10.26
N GLU A 94 14.02 -7.69 -9.45
CA GLU A 94 13.13 -7.29 -8.34
C GLU A 94 13.83 -6.37 -7.33
N GLU A 95 15.12 -6.60 -7.04
CA GLU A 95 15.88 -5.83 -6.06
C GLU A 95 16.21 -4.42 -6.56
N GLU A 96 16.63 -4.29 -7.82
CA GLU A 96 16.91 -3.00 -8.46
C GLU A 96 15.64 -2.15 -8.53
N GLY A 97 14.52 -2.74 -8.98
CA GLY A 97 13.24 -2.08 -9.04
C GLY A 97 12.73 -1.65 -7.68
N LEU A 98 12.92 -2.50 -6.65
CA LEU A 98 12.56 -2.17 -5.27
C LEU A 98 13.36 -0.97 -4.77
N MET A 99 14.70 -0.97 -4.92
CA MET A 99 15.54 0.15 -4.47
C MET A 99 15.13 1.46 -5.14
N ARG A 100 14.88 1.43 -6.45
CA ARG A 100 14.42 2.60 -7.21
C ARG A 100 13.06 3.10 -6.73
N GLU A 101 12.08 2.21 -6.55
CA GLU A 101 10.73 2.60 -6.13
C GLU A 101 10.72 3.13 -4.69
N ILE A 102 11.43 2.50 -3.75
CA ILE A 102 11.51 2.98 -2.36
C ILE A 102 12.19 4.36 -2.31
N LYS A 103 13.26 4.57 -3.09
CA LYS A 103 13.91 5.88 -3.18
C LYS A 103 12.96 6.95 -3.69
N LYS A 104 12.13 6.61 -4.68
CA LYS A 104 11.17 7.52 -5.28
C LYS A 104 9.96 7.77 -4.36
N GLU A 105 9.38 6.72 -3.76
CA GLU A 105 8.15 6.81 -2.98
C GLU A 105 8.34 7.48 -1.62
N VAL A 106 9.42 7.13 -0.90
CA VAL A 106 9.66 7.58 0.48
C VAL A 106 11.04 8.23 0.71
N GLY A 107 11.85 8.39 -0.33
CA GLY A 107 13.14 9.09 -0.29
C GLY A 107 14.29 8.30 0.36
N LEU A 108 14.11 7.03 0.69
CA LEU A 108 15.11 6.23 1.41
C LEU A 108 16.05 5.48 0.48
N ASP A 109 17.33 5.44 0.85
CA ASP A 109 18.28 4.45 0.36
C ASP A 109 18.22 3.22 1.26
N ILE A 110 18.07 2.05 0.65
CA ILE A 110 17.86 0.79 1.37
C ILE A 110 18.96 -0.22 1.08
N VAL A 111 19.18 -1.12 2.04
CA VAL A 111 19.99 -2.32 1.89
C VAL A 111 19.07 -3.53 2.03
N ILE A 112 19.03 -4.37 1.02
CA ILE A 112 18.21 -5.59 1.03
C ILE A 112 18.85 -6.62 1.95
N VAL A 113 18.04 -7.18 2.85
CA VAL A 113 18.47 -8.22 3.78
C VAL A 113 18.06 -9.60 3.25
N GLU A 114 16.77 -9.79 3.01
CA GLU A 114 16.24 -11.04 2.46
C GLU A 114 14.80 -10.88 1.93
N LYS A 115 14.39 -11.79 1.05
CA LYS A 115 12.99 -11.93 0.63
C LYS A 115 12.18 -12.61 1.75
N ILE A 116 11.11 -11.97 2.20
CA ILE A 116 10.30 -12.44 3.33
C ILE A 116 8.98 -13.08 2.93
N GLY A 117 8.49 -12.82 1.73
CA GLY A 117 7.26 -13.43 1.25
C GLY A 117 6.78 -12.86 -0.06
N GLU A 118 5.62 -13.33 -0.46
CA GLU A 118 4.92 -12.90 -1.67
C GLU A 118 3.43 -12.90 -1.38
N ASN A 119 2.69 -12.02 -2.05
CA ASN A 119 1.25 -12.16 -2.17
C ASN A 119 0.79 -11.89 -3.61
N GLU A 120 -0.38 -12.37 -3.92
CA GLU A 120 -1.03 -12.13 -5.20
C GLU A 120 -2.47 -11.71 -4.94
N TYR A 121 -2.88 -10.63 -5.56
CA TYR A 121 -4.24 -10.14 -5.45
C TYR A 121 -4.76 -9.59 -6.79
N ILE A 122 -6.09 -9.48 -6.90
CA ILE A 122 -6.74 -8.94 -8.08
C ILE A 122 -7.10 -7.49 -7.80
N ALA A 123 -6.56 -6.58 -8.63
CA ALA A 123 -6.96 -5.18 -8.68
C ALA A 123 -7.90 -4.94 -9.85
N ASN A 124 -8.82 -4.01 -9.69
CA ASN A 124 -9.74 -3.61 -10.76
C ASN A 124 -9.38 -2.19 -11.23
N LYS A 125 -8.82 -2.06 -12.44
CA LYS A 125 -8.55 -0.75 -13.05
C LYS A 125 -9.67 -0.38 -14.00
N PRO A 126 -10.31 0.82 -13.89
CA PRO A 126 -11.49 1.20 -14.67
C PRO A 126 -11.33 1.04 -16.18
N GLU A 127 -10.14 1.30 -16.73
CA GLU A 127 -9.87 1.26 -18.16
C GLU A 127 -9.38 -0.09 -18.69
N VAL A 128 -8.87 -0.95 -17.81
CA VAL A 128 -8.16 -2.20 -18.17
C VAL A 128 -8.90 -3.43 -17.67
N GLY A 129 -9.81 -3.26 -16.71
CA GLY A 129 -10.50 -4.36 -16.04
C GLY A 129 -9.65 -5.00 -14.93
N LYS A 130 -9.84 -6.31 -14.75
CA LYS A 130 -9.11 -7.08 -13.71
C LYS A 130 -7.64 -7.23 -14.05
N ILE A 131 -6.79 -6.92 -13.10
CA ILE A 131 -5.33 -7.07 -13.17
C ILE A 131 -4.89 -7.93 -12.01
N ILE A 132 -4.06 -8.93 -12.28
CA ILE A 132 -3.41 -9.72 -11.24
C ILE A 132 -2.11 -9.02 -10.86
N LYS A 133 -1.98 -8.63 -9.60
CA LYS A 133 -0.74 -8.07 -9.06
C LYS A 133 -0.04 -9.12 -8.23
N HIS A 134 1.18 -9.44 -8.62
CA HIS A 134 2.10 -10.28 -7.87
C HIS A 134 3.14 -9.39 -7.18
N VAL A 135 3.23 -9.46 -5.86
CA VAL A 135 4.13 -8.62 -5.07
C VAL A 135 5.11 -9.47 -4.30
N SER A 136 6.40 -9.29 -4.57
CA SER A 136 7.50 -9.85 -3.79
C SER A 136 7.87 -8.90 -2.66
N TYR A 137 7.88 -9.34 -1.41
CA TYR A 137 8.21 -8.52 -0.25
C TYR A 137 9.58 -8.86 0.33
N TYR A 138 10.33 -7.82 0.64
CA TYR A 138 11.69 -7.90 1.16
C TYR A 138 11.79 -7.23 2.54
N LEU A 139 12.58 -7.83 3.43
CA LEU A 139 13.10 -7.14 4.60
C LEU A 139 14.29 -6.30 4.15
N VAL A 140 14.26 -5.01 4.47
CA VAL A 140 15.32 -4.09 4.09
C VAL A 140 15.68 -3.17 5.26
N SER A 141 16.94 -2.80 5.36
CA SER A 141 17.41 -1.79 6.32
C SER A 141 17.63 -0.44 5.66
N SER A 142 17.47 0.62 6.44
CA SER A 142 17.77 1.99 6.02
C SER A 142 18.26 2.82 7.20
N MET A 143 18.86 3.97 6.90
CA MET A 143 19.16 4.97 7.94
C MET A 143 17.85 5.61 8.41
N TYR A 144 17.76 5.93 9.70
CA TYR A 144 16.64 6.66 10.27
C TYR A 144 16.71 8.13 9.87
N THR A 145 16.10 8.45 8.74
CA THR A 145 16.04 9.80 8.18
C THR A 145 14.59 10.23 7.94
N PRO A 146 14.30 11.53 7.82
CA PRO A 146 12.96 11.97 7.44
C PRO A 146 12.50 11.31 6.14
N LEU A 147 11.25 10.85 6.13
CA LEU A 147 10.62 10.31 4.94
C LEU A 147 10.13 11.45 4.05
N VAL A 148 10.32 11.32 2.75
CA VAL A 148 9.85 12.27 1.75
C VAL A 148 8.88 11.55 0.83
N LEU A 149 7.59 11.69 1.10
CA LEU A 149 6.55 11.05 0.32
C LEU A 149 6.41 11.70 -1.05
N GLU A 150 6.45 10.91 -2.12
CA GLU A 150 6.01 11.38 -3.44
C GLU A 150 4.47 11.46 -3.43
N ASN A 151 3.91 12.67 -3.62
CA ASN A 151 2.45 12.91 -3.64
C ASN A 151 1.80 12.32 -4.90
N LYS A 152 1.82 10.98 -5.03
CA LYS A 152 1.23 10.21 -6.14
C LYS A 152 0.72 8.88 -5.62
N GLY A 153 -0.18 8.28 -6.36
CA GLY A 153 -0.61 6.90 -6.12
C GLY A 153 -1.57 6.68 -4.96
N GLY A 154 -2.22 7.74 -4.47
CA GLY A 154 -3.22 7.61 -3.40
C GLY A 154 -2.61 7.41 -2.00
N LEU A 155 -1.37 7.86 -1.80
CA LEU A 155 -0.72 7.94 -0.49
C LEU A 155 -0.76 9.38 0.00
N ASP A 156 -1.00 9.58 1.30
CA ASP A 156 -1.13 10.90 1.93
C ASP A 156 -0.15 11.14 3.08
N GLU A 157 0.45 10.10 3.64
CA GLU A 157 1.45 10.22 4.71
C GLU A 157 2.50 9.11 4.62
N ALA A 158 3.73 9.39 5.08
CA ALA A 158 4.78 8.40 5.33
C ALA A 158 5.41 8.67 6.70
N LYS A 159 5.56 7.64 7.53
CA LYS A 159 6.04 7.80 8.91
C LYS A 159 6.81 6.60 9.42
N TRP A 160 7.81 6.88 10.27
CA TRP A 160 8.46 5.87 11.09
C TRP A 160 7.65 5.58 12.34
N PHE A 161 7.38 4.31 12.59
CA PHE A 161 6.71 3.83 13.80
C PHE A 161 7.65 2.97 14.62
N PRO A 162 7.77 3.20 15.93
CA PRO A 162 8.35 2.22 16.84
C PRO A 162 7.63 0.88 16.69
N VAL A 163 8.36 -0.22 16.78
CA VAL A 163 7.79 -1.56 16.56
C VAL A 163 6.65 -1.90 17.53
N ASP A 164 6.70 -1.37 18.76
CA ASP A 164 5.67 -1.54 19.78
C ASP A 164 4.34 -0.83 19.44
N GLU A 165 4.32 0.15 18.55
CA GLU A 165 3.12 0.83 18.08
C GLU A 165 2.43 0.09 16.90
N ILE A 166 3.15 -0.76 16.16
CA ILE A 166 2.64 -1.43 14.96
C ILE A 166 1.33 -2.20 15.18
N PRO A 167 1.14 -2.95 16.29
CA PRO A 167 -0.10 -3.71 16.51
C PRO A 167 -1.36 -2.84 16.65
N SER A 168 -1.21 -1.56 17.00
CA SER A 168 -2.33 -0.62 17.17
C SER A 168 -2.77 0.04 15.86
N LEU A 169 -1.99 -0.09 14.80
CA LEU A 169 -2.25 0.57 13.53
C LEU A 169 -3.34 -0.15 12.73
N ARG A 170 -4.16 0.63 12.05
CA ARG A 170 -5.10 0.11 11.07
C ARG A 170 -4.35 -0.28 9.81
N MET A 171 -4.22 -1.57 9.57
CA MET A 171 -3.47 -2.13 8.44
C MET A 171 -4.28 -3.19 7.71
N TYR A 172 -3.95 -3.42 6.44
CA TYR A 172 -4.50 -4.54 5.67
C TYR A 172 -4.07 -5.88 6.24
N ASP A 173 -4.96 -6.87 6.19
CA ASP A 173 -4.71 -8.19 6.81
C ASP A 173 -3.62 -8.98 6.07
N ASP A 174 -3.45 -8.77 4.79
CA ASP A 174 -2.48 -9.48 3.95
C ASP A 174 -1.01 -9.09 4.24
N ILE A 175 -0.76 -7.87 4.74
CA ILE A 175 0.61 -7.43 5.09
C ILE A 175 1.00 -7.75 6.53
N LYS A 176 0.04 -7.98 7.43
CA LYS A 176 0.31 -8.28 8.85
C LYS A 176 1.24 -9.49 9.05
N PRO A 177 1.04 -10.63 8.36
CA PRO A 177 1.95 -11.77 8.47
C PRO A 177 3.37 -11.47 7.99
N LEU A 178 3.53 -10.62 6.96
CA LEU A 178 4.83 -10.19 6.46
C LEU A 178 5.58 -9.36 7.49
N ILE A 179 4.90 -8.39 8.11
CA ILE A 179 5.46 -7.57 9.19
C ILE A 179 5.82 -8.46 10.37
N GLN A 180 4.95 -9.37 10.82
CA GLN A 180 5.26 -10.29 11.91
C GLN A 180 6.51 -11.11 11.61
N LYS A 181 6.63 -11.66 10.40
CA LYS A 181 7.82 -12.40 9.98
C LYS A 181 9.08 -11.52 10.01
N ALA A 182 8.99 -10.29 9.53
CA ALA A 182 10.10 -9.33 9.58
C ALA A 182 10.55 -9.05 11.01
N LEU A 183 9.59 -8.83 11.93
CA LEU A 183 9.87 -8.54 13.34
C LEU A 183 10.58 -9.67 14.09
N THR A 184 10.50 -10.91 13.62
CA THR A 184 11.28 -12.02 14.20
C THR A 184 12.75 -12.02 13.79
N LYS A 185 13.15 -11.13 12.88
CA LYS A 185 14.49 -11.09 12.25
C LYS A 185 15.30 -9.84 12.59
N ILE A 186 14.73 -8.89 13.30
CA ILE A 186 15.34 -7.58 13.63
C ILE A 186 15.40 -7.33 15.15
#